data_0d2114d5dec81e3db4d457b56b631730
#
_entry.id   0d2114d5dec81e3db4d457b56b631730
#
_cell.length_a   1.000
_cell.length_b   1.000
_cell.length_c   1.000
_cell.angle_alpha   90.00
_cell.angle_beta   90.00
_cell.angle_gamma   90.00
#
_symmetry.space_group_name_H-M   'P 1'
#
loop_
_entity.id
_entity.type
_entity.pdbx_description
1 polymer ?
#
loop_
_entity_poly.entity_id
_entity_poly.type
_entity_poly.pdbx_seq_one_letter_code
_entity_poly.pdbx_strand_id
1 'polypeptide(L)'
;IQQGLVKVNGNVVTELGSKIKRDDVVEYNDKVVTLENKCYILLNKPKDCVTTSDDPDGRLTVMDIVKNACKERIYPVGRLDRNTTGVLLLTNDGDLASKLTHPKYVKKKIYQVWTDKDIAEDDMQQLADGIELEDGPIHADAISYVNDHDKNQAGIEIHSGRNRIVRRMFESLGYRVTKLDRVYFAGLTKKNLPRGRWRYLTQ
;
A
#
# COMPACT_ATOMS: atom_id res chain seq x y z
N ILE A 1 -15.50 -29.51 5.01
CA ILE A 1 -14.93 -30.52 5.92
C ILE A 1 -16.01 -31.53 6.35
N GLN A 2 -17.14 -31.08 6.86
CA GLN A 2 -18.18 -31.97 7.39
C GLN A 2 -18.82 -32.89 6.34
N GLN A 3 -18.73 -32.55 5.06
CA GLN A 3 -19.27 -33.37 3.97
C GLN A 3 -18.31 -34.49 3.53
N GLY A 4 -17.17 -34.66 4.19
CA GLY A 4 -16.20 -35.67 3.86
C GLY A 4 -15.39 -35.45 2.61
N LEU A 5 -15.32 -34.21 2.11
CA LEU A 5 -14.58 -33.85 0.89
C LEU A 5 -13.09 -33.55 1.16
N VAL A 6 -12.72 -33.34 2.43
CA VAL A 6 -11.34 -33.02 2.83
C VAL A 6 -10.65 -34.27 3.35
N LYS A 7 -9.47 -34.55 2.82
CA LYS A 7 -8.58 -35.63 3.28
C LYS A 7 -7.25 -35.03 3.71
N VAL A 8 -6.70 -35.60 4.79
CA VAL A 8 -5.34 -35.29 5.26
C VAL A 8 -4.56 -36.58 5.26
N ASN A 9 -3.48 -36.64 4.50
CA ASN A 9 -2.66 -37.86 4.33
C ASN A 9 -3.50 -39.10 3.95
N GLY A 10 -4.51 -38.92 3.09
CA GLY A 10 -5.39 -39.95 2.61
C GLY A 10 -6.57 -40.30 3.50
N ASN A 11 -6.65 -39.71 4.69
CA ASN A 11 -7.72 -39.97 5.66
C ASN A 11 -8.77 -38.84 5.61
N VAL A 12 -10.05 -39.23 5.51
CA VAL A 12 -11.15 -38.27 5.52
C VAL A 12 -11.19 -37.52 6.86
N VAL A 13 -11.25 -36.21 6.83
CA VAL A 13 -11.37 -35.34 8.00
C VAL A 13 -12.71 -34.62 7.93
N THR A 14 -13.53 -34.80 8.96
CA THR A 14 -14.88 -34.19 9.05
C THR A 14 -15.03 -33.24 10.23
N GLU A 15 -14.08 -33.24 11.15
CA GLU A 15 -14.11 -32.40 12.34
C GLU A 15 -13.60 -30.99 12.04
N LEU A 16 -14.44 -29.99 12.34
CA LEU A 16 -14.04 -28.57 12.21
C LEU A 16 -12.95 -28.26 13.24
N GLY A 17 -11.97 -27.46 12.80
CA GLY A 17 -10.85 -27.07 13.68
C GLY A 17 -9.73 -28.08 13.76
N SER A 18 -9.79 -29.17 12.98
CA SER A 18 -8.68 -30.13 12.89
C SER A 18 -7.38 -29.44 12.50
N LYS A 19 -6.31 -29.72 13.24
CA LYS A 19 -4.98 -29.14 13.01
C LYS A 19 -4.21 -29.98 12.00
N ILE A 20 -3.52 -29.32 11.08
CA ILE A 20 -2.65 -29.96 10.11
C ILE A 20 -1.20 -29.50 10.32
N LYS A 21 -0.26 -30.37 9.99
CA LYS A 21 1.16 -30.06 10.00
C LYS A 21 1.56 -29.52 8.62
N ARG A 22 2.69 -28.81 8.57
CA ARG A 22 3.16 -28.17 7.34
C ARG A 22 3.44 -29.16 6.21
N ASP A 23 3.86 -30.38 6.54
CA ASP A 23 4.19 -31.45 5.60
C ASP A 23 2.98 -32.36 5.29
N ASP A 24 1.83 -32.13 5.90
CA ASP A 24 0.62 -32.90 5.63
C ASP A 24 0.12 -32.63 4.21
N VAL A 25 -0.31 -33.71 3.52
CA VAL A 25 -0.95 -33.61 2.22
C VAL A 25 -2.45 -33.42 2.41
N VAL A 26 -2.96 -32.26 2.06
CA VAL A 26 -4.38 -31.91 2.18
C VAL A 26 -5.02 -32.02 0.80
N GLU A 27 -6.14 -32.73 0.72
CA GLU A 27 -6.93 -32.87 -0.49
C GLU A 27 -8.34 -32.32 -0.27
N TYR A 28 -8.86 -31.62 -1.26
CA TYR A 28 -10.25 -31.19 -1.31
C TYR A 28 -10.87 -31.72 -2.59
N ASN A 29 -11.93 -32.50 -2.46
CA ASN A 29 -12.61 -33.13 -3.56
C ASN A 29 -11.63 -33.89 -4.48
N ASP A 30 -10.75 -34.69 -3.84
CA ASP A 30 -9.70 -35.52 -4.45
C ASP A 30 -8.60 -34.77 -5.20
N LYS A 31 -8.50 -33.44 -4.97
CA LYS A 31 -7.40 -32.61 -5.52
C LYS A 31 -6.50 -32.12 -4.39
N VAL A 32 -5.19 -32.24 -4.59
CA VAL A 32 -4.19 -31.77 -3.63
C VAL A 32 -4.30 -30.23 -3.50
N VAL A 33 -4.45 -29.77 -2.27
CA VAL A 33 -4.43 -28.34 -1.92
C VAL A 33 -3.02 -28.01 -1.47
N THR A 34 -2.31 -27.21 -2.27
CA THR A 34 -0.97 -26.73 -1.93
C THR A 34 -1.10 -25.52 -1.02
N LEU A 35 -0.37 -25.54 0.11
CA LEU A 35 -0.24 -24.35 0.94
C LEU A 35 0.60 -23.33 0.16
N GLU A 36 0.04 -22.15 -0.11
CA GLU A 36 0.80 -21.05 -0.71
C GLU A 36 1.85 -20.54 0.27
N ASN A 37 3.07 -20.38 -0.22
CA ASN A 37 4.10 -19.68 0.53
C ASN A 37 3.76 -18.19 0.52
N LYS A 38 3.87 -17.56 1.69
CA LYS A 38 3.65 -16.12 1.82
C LYS A 38 4.83 -15.36 1.24
N CYS A 39 4.53 -14.37 0.43
CA CYS A 39 5.52 -13.52 -0.24
C CYS A 39 5.24 -12.06 0.07
N TYR A 40 6.27 -11.31 0.43
CA TYR A 40 6.18 -9.90 0.78
C TYR A 40 7.20 -9.13 -0.04
N ILE A 41 6.72 -8.21 -0.87
CA ILE A 41 7.56 -7.40 -1.77
C ILE A 41 7.35 -5.93 -1.45
N LEU A 42 8.45 -5.22 -1.26
CA LEU A 42 8.46 -3.77 -1.17
C LEU A 42 8.93 -3.20 -2.50
N LEU A 43 8.06 -2.42 -3.13
CA LEU A 43 8.35 -1.72 -4.38
C LEU A 43 8.50 -0.22 -4.11
N ASN A 44 9.53 0.39 -4.69
CA ASN A 44 9.58 1.83 -4.84
C ASN A 44 8.94 2.18 -6.18
N LYS A 45 7.62 2.44 -6.15
CA LYS A 45 6.80 2.61 -7.35
C LYS A 45 7.25 3.83 -8.14
N PRO A 46 7.55 3.67 -9.44
CA PRO A 46 7.89 4.81 -10.29
C PRO A 46 6.65 5.60 -10.74
N LYS A 47 6.87 6.76 -11.30
CA LYS A 47 5.85 7.58 -11.95
C LYS A 47 5.34 6.87 -13.22
N ASP A 48 4.15 7.22 -13.68
CA ASP A 48 3.51 6.67 -14.87
C ASP A 48 3.29 5.16 -14.82
N CYS A 49 3.02 4.65 -13.61
CA CYS A 49 2.77 3.25 -13.34
C CYS A 49 1.50 3.13 -12.52
N VAL A 50 0.55 2.33 -12.98
CA VAL A 50 -0.75 2.18 -12.31
C VAL A 50 -0.73 1.02 -11.32
N THR A 51 -1.43 1.22 -10.20
CA THR A 51 -1.57 0.22 -9.14
C THR A 51 -2.80 -0.64 -9.40
N THR A 52 -2.65 -1.64 -10.25
CA THR A 52 -3.70 -2.59 -10.59
C THR A 52 -3.10 -3.93 -10.99
N SER A 53 -3.88 -4.98 -10.88
CA SER A 53 -3.51 -6.31 -11.37
C SER A 53 -3.70 -6.44 -12.87
N ASP A 54 -4.61 -5.67 -13.44
CA ASP A 54 -4.93 -5.69 -14.85
C ASP A 54 -5.36 -4.29 -15.29
N ASP A 55 -4.80 -3.82 -16.39
CA ASP A 55 -5.13 -2.51 -16.92
C ASP A 55 -5.70 -2.66 -18.34
N PRO A 56 -6.99 -2.37 -18.55
CA PRO A 56 -7.60 -2.47 -19.87
C PRO A 56 -7.02 -1.51 -20.89
N ASP A 57 -6.38 -0.42 -20.44
CA ASP A 57 -5.74 0.58 -21.32
C ASP A 57 -4.29 0.20 -21.70
N GLY A 58 -3.80 -0.92 -21.21
CA GLY A 58 -2.46 -1.41 -21.54
C GLY A 58 -1.30 -0.58 -20.97
N ARG A 59 -1.55 0.22 -19.94
CA ARG A 59 -0.49 1.02 -19.30
C ARG A 59 0.43 0.13 -18.47
N LEU A 60 1.63 0.62 -18.18
CA LEU A 60 2.54 -0.08 -17.27
C LEU A 60 1.90 -0.19 -15.89
N THR A 61 1.90 -1.40 -15.33
CA THR A 61 1.36 -1.68 -14.00
C THR A 61 2.47 -2.07 -13.02
N VAL A 62 2.17 -1.97 -11.72
CA VAL A 62 3.08 -2.46 -10.68
C VAL A 62 3.33 -3.96 -10.82
N MET A 63 2.37 -4.71 -11.34
CA MET A 63 2.51 -6.15 -11.55
C MET A 63 3.53 -6.46 -12.64
N ASP A 64 3.65 -5.62 -13.67
CA ASP A 64 4.66 -5.78 -14.73
C ASP A 64 6.08 -5.68 -14.15
N ILE A 65 6.28 -4.80 -13.16
CA ILE A 65 7.59 -4.59 -12.54
C ILE A 65 7.98 -5.79 -11.68
N VAL A 66 7.03 -6.38 -10.94
CA VAL A 66 7.30 -7.46 -9.97
C VAL A 66 6.95 -8.84 -10.51
N LYS A 67 6.67 -8.99 -11.80
CA LYS A 67 6.17 -10.24 -12.41
C LYS A 67 7.04 -11.47 -12.14
N ASN A 68 8.33 -11.28 -11.95
CA ASN A 68 9.29 -12.38 -11.71
C ASN A 68 9.67 -12.53 -10.25
N ALA A 69 9.04 -11.76 -9.35
CA ALA A 69 9.41 -11.74 -7.94
C ALA A 69 8.95 -12.99 -7.19
N CYS A 70 7.77 -13.50 -7.50
CA CYS A 70 7.16 -14.64 -6.82
C CYS A 70 6.51 -15.58 -7.82
N LYS A 71 6.48 -16.88 -7.48
CA LYS A 71 5.69 -17.88 -8.20
C LYS A 71 4.21 -17.72 -7.91
N GLU A 72 3.90 -17.36 -6.66
CA GLU A 72 2.54 -17.13 -6.19
C GLU A 72 2.01 -15.80 -6.75
N ARG A 73 0.68 -15.73 -6.88
CA ARG A 73 0.02 -14.50 -7.28
C ARG A 73 0.01 -13.52 -6.11
N ILE A 74 0.72 -12.41 -6.26
CA ILE A 74 0.73 -11.31 -5.30
C ILE A 74 -0.10 -10.14 -5.85
N TYR A 75 -0.50 -9.25 -4.96
CA TYR A 75 -1.29 -8.06 -5.33
C TYR A 75 -0.89 -6.88 -4.45
N PRO A 76 -1.10 -5.65 -4.94
CA PRO A 76 -0.74 -4.46 -4.18
C PRO A 76 -1.64 -4.29 -2.96
N VAL A 77 -1.04 -3.86 -1.87
CA VAL A 77 -1.75 -3.50 -0.63
C VAL A 77 -2.07 -2.02 -0.69
N GLY A 78 -3.34 -1.71 -0.95
CA GLY A 78 -3.76 -0.35 -1.22
C GLY A 78 -3.34 0.12 -2.61
N ARG A 79 -3.43 1.42 -2.82
CA ARG A 79 -3.19 2.03 -4.14
C ARG A 79 -2.40 3.31 -4.00
N LEU A 80 -1.53 3.54 -4.97
CA LEU A 80 -0.94 4.85 -5.24
C LEU A 80 -1.39 5.28 -6.63
N ASP A 81 -1.68 6.57 -6.80
CA ASP A 81 -2.06 7.11 -8.10
C ASP A 81 -0.95 6.90 -9.13
N ARG A 82 -1.31 6.95 -10.41
CA ARG A 82 -0.36 6.78 -11.52
C ARG A 82 0.89 7.66 -11.36
N ASN A 83 0.71 8.92 -10.97
CA ASN A 83 1.79 9.90 -10.85
C ASN A 83 2.33 10.06 -9.42
N THR A 84 1.86 9.26 -8.48
CA THR A 84 2.40 9.19 -7.13
C THR A 84 3.44 8.09 -7.07
N THR A 85 4.58 8.41 -6.49
CA THR A 85 5.71 7.47 -6.37
C THR A 85 5.87 6.99 -4.93
N GLY A 86 6.72 5.98 -4.74
CA GLY A 86 7.18 5.62 -3.42
C GLY A 86 6.79 4.23 -2.94
N VAL A 87 6.74 4.09 -1.64
CA VAL A 87 6.57 2.81 -0.93
C VAL A 87 5.23 2.17 -1.24
N LEU A 88 5.28 0.96 -1.80
CA LEU A 88 4.11 0.11 -2.06
C LEU A 88 4.43 -1.33 -1.67
N LEU A 89 3.58 -1.92 -0.85
CA LEU A 89 3.68 -3.32 -0.47
C LEU A 89 2.83 -4.17 -1.40
N LEU A 90 3.40 -5.29 -1.86
CA LEU A 90 2.67 -6.32 -2.60
C LEU A 90 2.83 -7.65 -1.88
N THR A 91 1.76 -8.41 -1.75
CA THR A 91 1.76 -9.67 -1.01
C THR A 91 0.58 -10.55 -1.42
N ASN A 92 0.68 -11.84 -1.14
CA ASN A 92 -0.43 -12.80 -1.18
C ASN A 92 -1.01 -13.07 0.22
N ASP A 93 -0.51 -12.37 1.24
CA ASP A 93 -1.03 -12.50 2.61
C ASP A 93 -2.29 -11.63 2.77
N GLY A 94 -3.45 -12.25 2.54
CA GLY A 94 -4.74 -11.55 2.59
C GLY A 94 -5.08 -11.00 3.96
N ASP A 95 -4.71 -11.67 5.03
CA ASP A 95 -4.96 -11.20 6.40
C ASP A 95 -4.17 -9.93 6.69
N LEU A 96 -2.90 -9.90 6.34
CA LEU A 96 -2.06 -8.72 6.49
C LEU A 96 -2.57 -7.57 5.63
N ALA A 97 -2.88 -7.84 4.36
CA ALA A 97 -3.40 -6.83 3.43
C ALA A 97 -4.70 -6.20 3.97
N SER A 98 -5.61 -7.00 4.49
CA SER A 98 -6.86 -6.52 5.09
C SER A 98 -6.60 -5.63 6.30
N LYS A 99 -5.69 -6.00 7.17
CA LYS A 99 -5.32 -5.21 8.35
C LYS A 99 -4.70 -3.87 7.98
N LEU A 100 -3.91 -3.84 6.91
CA LEU A 100 -3.21 -2.63 6.47
C LEU A 100 -4.11 -1.66 5.68
N THR A 101 -5.21 -2.15 5.12
CA THR A 101 -6.12 -1.34 4.28
C THR A 101 -7.45 -1.03 4.93
N HIS A 102 -7.84 -1.79 5.97
CA HIS A 102 -9.13 -1.60 6.62
C HIS A 102 -9.16 -0.30 7.44
N PRO A 103 -10.21 0.54 7.30
CA PRO A 103 -10.31 1.82 8.03
C PRO A 103 -10.24 1.71 9.55
N LYS A 104 -10.60 0.56 10.12
CA LYS A 104 -10.53 0.29 11.56
C LYS A 104 -9.09 0.31 12.07
N TYR A 105 -8.12 -0.11 11.24
CA TYR A 105 -6.71 -0.18 11.61
C TYR A 105 -5.98 1.01 11.02
N VAL A 106 -5.87 2.06 11.80
CA VAL A 106 -5.23 3.32 11.41
C VAL A 106 -3.74 3.08 11.13
N LYS A 107 -3.28 3.40 9.93
CA LYS A 107 -1.89 3.23 9.52
C LYS A 107 -1.29 4.56 9.08
N LYS A 108 -0.18 4.91 9.72
CA LYS A 108 0.57 6.13 9.41
C LYS A 108 1.20 6.06 8.03
N LYS A 109 1.05 7.16 7.30
CA LYS A 109 1.68 7.39 6.00
C LYS A 109 2.39 8.72 6.03
N ILE A 110 3.58 8.78 5.44
CA ILE A 110 4.32 10.04 5.30
C ILE A 110 4.60 10.25 3.82
N TYR A 111 4.29 11.45 3.35
CA TYR A 111 4.53 11.88 1.96
C TYR A 111 5.47 13.06 1.94
N GLN A 112 6.34 13.10 0.92
CA GLN A 112 7.01 14.32 0.51
C GLN A 112 6.21 14.92 -0.64
N VAL A 113 5.92 16.22 -0.53
CA VAL A 113 5.05 16.95 -1.46
C VAL A 113 5.84 18.09 -2.07
N TRP A 114 5.77 18.24 -3.39
CA TRP A 114 6.29 19.39 -4.12
C TRP A 114 5.14 20.16 -4.72
N THR A 115 5.13 21.44 -4.53
CA THR A 115 4.10 22.35 -5.02
C THR A 115 4.63 23.30 -6.09
N ASP A 116 3.73 23.89 -6.86
CA ASP A 116 4.07 24.81 -7.95
C ASP A 116 4.62 26.15 -7.46
N LYS A 117 4.37 26.49 -6.20
CA LYS A 117 4.83 27.73 -5.57
C LYS A 117 5.16 27.47 -4.10
N ASP A 118 5.85 28.39 -3.45
CA ASP A 118 6.19 28.28 -2.04
C ASP A 118 4.92 28.20 -1.20
N ILE A 119 4.95 27.29 -0.21
CA ILE A 119 3.84 27.08 0.71
C ILE A 119 3.95 28.11 1.84
N ALA A 120 2.92 28.92 2.03
CA ALA A 120 2.88 29.90 3.10
C ALA A 120 2.82 29.19 4.48
N GLU A 121 3.48 29.78 5.48
CA GLU A 121 3.46 29.24 6.84
C GLU A 121 2.04 29.16 7.41
N ASP A 122 1.18 30.16 7.10
CA ASP A 122 -0.22 30.14 7.52
C ASP A 122 -0.98 28.95 6.92
N ASP A 123 -0.69 28.58 5.68
CA ASP A 123 -1.30 27.42 5.04
C ASP A 123 -0.78 26.10 5.63
N MET A 124 0.51 26.05 5.99
CA MET A 124 1.07 24.89 6.72
C MET A 124 0.35 24.71 8.06
N GLN A 125 0.14 25.80 8.80
CA GLN A 125 -0.58 25.78 10.06
C GLN A 125 -2.04 25.36 9.88
N GLN A 126 -2.68 25.83 8.83
CA GLN A 126 -4.07 25.49 8.53
C GLN A 126 -4.22 24.00 8.22
N LEU A 127 -3.27 23.40 7.50
CA LEU A 127 -3.26 21.96 7.24
C LEU A 127 -3.06 21.14 8.53
N ALA A 128 -2.28 21.66 9.46
CA ALA A 128 -2.08 21.03 10.78
C ALA A 128 -3.33 21.14 11.66
N ASP A 129 -3.97 22.29 11.65
CA ASP A 129 -5.17 22.56 12.49
C ASP A 129 -6.42 21.89 11.93
N GLY A 130 -6.52 21.75 10.64
CA GLY A 130 -7.65 21.13 9.97
C GLY A 130 -8.30 22.01 8.91
N ILE A 131 -8.75 21.37 7.85
CA ILE A 131 -9.50 21.99 6.76
C ILE A 131 -10.75 21.19 6.47
N GLU A 132 -11.71 21.80 5.79
CA GLU A 132 -12.94 21.15 5.36
C GLU A 132 -12.85 20.83 3.86
N LEU A 133 -13.02 19.57 3.50
CA LEU A 133 -13.16 19.12 2.12
C LEU A 133 -14.60 18.68 1.86
N GLU A 134 -14.96 18.41 0.61
CA GLU A 134 -16.32 17.98 0.24
C GLU A 134 -16.76 16.73 1.01
N ASP A 135 -15.85 15.82 1.27
CA ASP A 135 -16.11 14.55 1.95
C ASP A 135 -15.77 14.59 3.44
N GLY A 136 -15.63 15.77 4.01
CA GLY A 136 -15.49 15.99 5.44
C GLY A 136 -14.18 16.63 5.87
N PRO A 137 -14.02 16.88 7.18
CA PRO A 137 -12.81 17.49 7.71
C PRO A 137 -11.60 16.58 7.63
N ILE A 138 -10.42 17.18 7.53
CA ILE A 138 -9.15 16.49 7.54
C ILE A 138 -8.07 17.39 8.11
N HIS A 139 -7.11 16.82 8.82
CA HIS A 139 -5.91 17.50 9.27
C HIS A 139 -4.69 16.63 9.07
N ALA A 140 -3.53 17.24 8.96
CA ALA A 140 -2.27 16.54 9.01
C ALA A 140 -1.94 16.17 10.44
N ASP A 141 -1.46 14.93 10.66
CA ASP A 141 -0.96 14.52 11.98
C ASP A 141 0.36 15.22 12.29
N ALA A 142 1.16 15.49 11.29
CA ALA A 142 2.35 16.32 11.35
C ALA A 142 2.61 16.91 9.96
N ILE A 143 3.17 18.11 9.91
CA ILE A 143 3.58 18.74 8.66
C ILE A 143 4.75 19.68 8.92
N SER A 144 5.73 19.67 8.03
CA SER A 144 6.89 20.55 8.12
C SER A 144 7.49 20.79 6.73
N TYR A 145 8.24 21.89 6.59
CA TYR A 145 9.09 22.05 5.41
C TYR A 145 10.20 21.00 5.41
N VAL A 146 10.59 20.56 4.24
CA VAL A 146 11.68 19.57 4.09
C VAL A 146 13.03 20.16 4.47
N ASN A 147 13.22 21.46 4.11
CA ASN A 147 14.41 22.21 4.48
C ASN A 147 14.09 23.70 4.54
N ASP A 148 15.06 24.53 4.95
CA ASP A 148 14.86 25.97 5.14
C ASP A 148 14.91 26.79 3.82
N HIS A 149 15.34 26.16 2.72
CA HIS A 149 15.58 26.85 1.45
C HIS A 149 14.44 26.63 0.44
N ASP A 150 13.90 25.42 0.38
CA ASP A 150 12.89 25.04 -0.61
C ASP A 150 11.50 25.01 0.04
N LYS A 151 10.86 26.17 0.13
CA LYS A 151 9.55 26.30 0.80
C LYS A 151 8.40 25.72 -0.03
N ASN A 152 8.66 25.24 -1.24
CA ASN A 152 7.71 24.53 -2.07
C ASN A 152 7.74 23.00 -1.83
N GLN A 153 8.46 22.55 -0.80
CA GLN A 153 8.53 21.14 -0.42
C GLN A 153 8.13 20.96 1.03
N ALA A 154 7.25 19.99 1.28
CA ALA A 154 6.79 19.68 2.62
C ALA A 154 6.77 18.16 2.86
N GLY A 155 7.02 17.77 4.11
CA GLY A 155 6.72 16.43 4.59
C GLY A 155 5.39 16.48 5.33
N ILE A 156 4.47 15.58 4.99
CA ILE A 156 3.16 15.50 5.63
C ILE A 156 2.89 14.07 6.11
N GLU A 157 2.47 13.96 7.36
CA GLU A 157 2.04 12.71 7.97
C GLU A 157 0.53 12.70 8.08
N ILE A 158 -0.09 11.63 7.58
CA ILE A 158 -1.54 11.42 7.66
C ILE A 158 -1.83 9.95 7.94
N HIS A 159 -3.05 9.67 8.38
CA HIS A 159 -3.54 8.30 8.55
C HIS A 159 -4.79 8.02 7.71
N SER A 160 -5.31 9.02 7.01
CA SER A 160 -6.49 8.86 6.15
C SER A 160 -6.15 8.09 4.87
N GLY A 161 -7.09 7.23 4.44
CA GLY A 161 -7.03 6.54 3.15
C GLY A 161 -7.99 7.10 2.11
N ARG A 162 -8.55 8.30 2.35
CA ARG A 162 -9.47 8.93 1.39
C ARG A 162 -8.80 9.19 0.05
N ASN A 163 -9.59 9.11 -1.03
CA ASN A 163 -9.08 9.22 -2.39
C ASN A 163 -8.34 10.54 -2.62
N ARG A 164 -7.10 10.45 -3.11
CA ARG A 164 -6.24 11.60 -3.46
C ARG A 164 -6.14 12.65 -2.35
N ILE A 165 -6.15 12.21 -1.09
CA ILE A 165 -6.33 13.10 0.05
C ILE A 165 -5.24 14.18 0.16
N VAL A 166 -3.98 13.82 0.00
CA VAL A 166 -2.88 14.80 0.11
C VAL A 166 -2.98 15.84 -1.00
N ARG A 167 -3.22 15.41 -2.24
CA ARG A 167 -3.39 16.34 -3.37
C ARG A 167 -4.53 17.31 -3.14
N ARG A 168 -5.69 16.80 -2.69
CA ARG A 168 -6.87 17.64 -2.44
C ARG A 168 -6.67 18.62 -1.29
N MET A 169 -5.92 18.23 -0.26
CA MET A 169 -5.60 19.12 0.86
C MET A 169 -4.84 20.35 0.38
N PHE A 170 -3.78 20.16 -0.40
CA PHE A 170 -3.00 21.27 -0.94
C PHE A 170 -3.77 22.05 -2.01
N GLU A 171 -4.50 21.38 -2.88
CA GLU A 171 -5.31 22.02 -3.92
C GLU A 171 -6.40 22.92 -3.32
N SER A 172 -7.00 22.56 -2.20
CA SER A 172 -8.02 23.35 -1.52
C SER A 172 -7.50 24.70 -1.03
N LEU A 173 -6.18 24.83 -0.84
CA LEU A 173 -5.52 26.06 -0.41
C LEU A 173 -4.86 26.81 -1.60
N GLY A 174 -5.12 26.36 -2.83
CA GLY A 174 -4.65 27.03 -4.04
C GLY A 174 -3.30 26.57 -4.57
N TYR A 175 -2.79 25.45 -4.07
CA TYR A 175 -1.53 24.87 -4.57
C TYR A 175 -1.80 23.76 -5.56
N ARG A 176 -0.94 23.65 -6.57
CA ARG A 176 -0.89 22.46 -7.43
C ARG A 176 0.26 21.58 -6.99
N VAL A 177 -0.03 20.31 -6.72
CA VAL A 177 0.98 19.32 -6.36
C VAL A 177 1.67 18.84 -7.63
N THR A 178 2.94 19.20 -7.80
CA THR A 178 3.73 18.84 -8.99
C THR A 178 4.38 17.46 -8.87
N LYS A 179 4.66 17.04 -7.62
CA LYS A 179 5.24 15.72 -7.32
C LYS A 179 4.79 15.27 -5.95
N LEU A 180 4.49 13.99 -5.83
CA LEU A 180 4.07 13.36 -4.57
C LEU A 180 4.75 12.02 -4.43
N ASP A 181 5.41 11.80 -3.29
CA ASP A 181 6.22 10.62 -3.02
C ASP A 181 5.89 10.08 -1.64
N ARG A 182 5.38 8.85 -1.57
CA ARG A 182 5.14 8.20 -0.28
C ARG A 182 6.45 7.61 0.23
N VAL A 183 6.98 8.17 1.32
CA VAL A 183 8.28 7.79 1.87
C VAL A 183 8.17 6.84 3.05
N TYR A 184 6.97 6.69 3.62
CA TYR A 184 6.71 5.81 4.77
C TYR A 184 5.28 5.28 4.71
N PHE A 185 5.13 3.98 4.97
CA PHE A 185 3.83 3.33 5.11
C PHE A 185 3.95 2.19 6.14
N ALA A 186 3.22 2.30 7.26
CA ALA A 186 3.09 1.23 8.24
C ALA A 186 4.42 0.59 8.67
N GLY A 187 5.44 1.40 8.90
CA GLY A 187 6.77 0.94 9.30
C GLY A 187 7.73 0.67 8.15
N LEU A 188 7.26 0.72 6.91
CA LEU A 188 8.08 0.44 5.73
C LEU A 188 8.63 1.72 5.13
N THR A 189 9.92 1.72 4.79
CA THR A 189 10.62 2.81 4.12
C THR A 189 11.32 2.30 2.87
N LYS A 190 11.65 3.21 1.96
CA LYS A 190 12.37 2.86 0.74
C LYS A 190 13.88 3.15 0.82
N LYS A 191 14.43 3.14 2.03
CA LYS A 191 15.86 3.35 2.24
C LYS A 191 16.67 2.35 1.42
N ASN A 192 17.64 2.86 0.66
CA ASN A 192 18.51 2.07 -0.23
C ASN A 192 17.76 1.30 -1.33
N LEU A 193 16.52 1.70 -1.65
CA LEU A 193 15.74 1.09 -2.71
C LEU A 193 15.47 2.12 -3.81
N PRO A 194 16.21 2.08 -4.93
CA PRO A 194 16.02 3.02 -6.02
C PRO A 194 14.63 2.92 -6.66
N ARG A 195 14.22 3.99 -7.33
CA ARG A 195 12.93 4.06 -8.03
C ARG A 195 12.81 2.97 -9.09
N GLY A 196 11.66 2.28 -9.11
CA GLY A 196 11.41 1.17 -10.02
C GLY A 196 11.99 -0.16 -9.57
N ARG A 197 12.67 -0.19 -8.44
CA ARG A 197 13.25 -1.40 -7.86
C ARG A 197 12.37 -1.93 -6.75
N TRP A 198 12.52 -3.23 -6.47
CA TRP A 198 11.81 -3.93 -5.41
C TRP A 198 12.76 -4.83 -4.63
N ARG A 199 12.37 -5.21 -3.42
CA ARG A 199 13.09 -6.17 -2.60
C ARG A 199 12.11 -7.04 -1.82
N TYR A 200 12.57 -8.21 -1.41
CA TYR A 200 11.82 -9.06 -0.48
C TYR A 200 11.83 -8.47 0.91
N LEU A 201 10.71 -8.70 1.63
CA LEU A 201 10.62 -8.40 3.05
C LEU A 201 10.59 -9.70 3.83
N THR A 202 11.18 -9.69 5.02
CA THR A 202 11.07 -10.78 5.99
C THR A 202 9.82 -10.56 6.86
N GLN A 203 9.25 -11.64 7.33
CA GLN A 203 8.13 -11.61 8.29
C GLN A 203 8.53 -10.96 9.61
#